data_d9a54e03818b045f84bbbe9375f94694
#
_entry.id   d9a54e03818b045f84bbbe9375f94694
#
_cell.length_a   1.000
_cell.length_b   1.000
_cell.length_c   1.000
_cell.angle_alpha   90.00
_cell.angle_beta   90.00
_cell.angle_gamma   90.00
#
_symmetry.space_group_name_H-M   'P 1'
#
loop_
_entity.id
_entity.type
_entity.pdbx_description
1 polymer ?
#
loop_
_entity_poly.entity_id
_entity_poly.type
_entity_poly.pdbx_seq_one_letter_code
_entity_poly.pdbx_strand_id
1 'polypeptide(L)'
;MNLDFSNDQKFLKEEAKKFLEKENSLSRNRAVLENNSRVDKDLWNKIVGLGWTGIRIPEEYEGLGLGHLELCVIAEELGRFLAPVPFSSSVYLFTEIIINYANDDIKKGILPKLVSGEVVGTLAVTEEFKAPSSSNISSLCENNLLNGSKIAVPDAEIATHAIVVAKNEKGVSLQLVDLSSNGVKIEYQENIDESRGHFQIKFDNVECQLIGDESNGWNLYETIVNQAAVLFAYEQIGGSQAAMDMAIDYAKERYAFGRPIGSFQAIKHKLADMYISLTIAKSNCYYAAWALSTNSSDLPAASATARVSATKAVSYTHLRAHETRIH
;
A
#
# COMPACT_ATOMS: atom_id res chain seq x y z
N MET A 1 -23.20 11.17 -11.90
CA MET A 1 -22.10 10.40 -11.28
C MET A 1 -22.72 9.47 -10.26
N ASN A 2 -22.61 8.16 -10.42
CA ASN A 2 -23.02 7.22 -9.39
C ASN A 2 -21.82 7.09 -8.43
N LEU A 3 -21.96 7.54 -7.19
CA LEU A 3 -20.89 7.51 -6.16
C LEU A 3 -20.95 6.22 -5.32
N ASP A 4 -21.55 5.15 -5.84
CA ASP A 4 -21.64 3.87 -5.16
C ASP A 4 -20.96 2.78 -5.99
N PHE A 5 -20.39 1.80 -5.31
CA PHE A 5 -19.82 0.61 -5.95
C PHE A 5 -20.89 -0.25 -6.60
N SER A 6 -20.54 -0.94 -7.68
CA SER A 6 -21.42 -1.92 -8.34
C SER A 6 -21.73 -3.10 -7.40
N ASN A 7 -22.74 -3.89 -7.76
CA ASN A 7 -23.06 -5.09 -6.99
C ASN A 7 -21.91 -6.09 -6.96
N ASP A 8 -21.16 -6.22 -8.06
CA ASP A 8 -20.01 -7.12 -8.16
C ASP A 8 -18.86 -6.63 -7.27
N GLN A 9 -18.59 -5.32 -7.23
CA GLN A 9 -17.60 -4.72 -6.34
C GLN A 9 -17.98 -4.89 -4.87
N LYS A 10 -19.26 -4.72 -4.53
CA LYS A 10 -19.77 -4.98 -3.17
C LYS A 10 -19.64 -6.46 -2.80
N PHE A 11 -19.93 -7.37 -3.71
CA PHE A 11 -19.74 -8.80 -3.52
C PHE A 11 -18.27 -9.14 -3.30
N LEU A 12 -17.37 -8.60 -4.14
CA LEU A 12 -15.93 -8.77 -3.97
C LEU A 12 -15.45 -8.29 -2.59
N LYS A 13 -15.95 -7.13 -2.14
CA LYS A 13 -15.65 -6.60 -0.81
C LYS A 13 -16.09 -7.54 0.32
N GLU A 14 -17.31 -8.07 0.25
CA GLU A 14 -17.82 -9.00 1.25
C GLU A 14 -17.03 -10.32 1.29
N GLU A 15 -16.64 -10.86 0.13
CA GLU A 15 -15.82 -12.07 0.07
C GLU A 15 -14.39 -11.81 0.59
N ALA A 16 -13.79 -10.65 0.26
CA ALA A 16 -12.50 -10.23 0.80
C ALA A 16 -12.56 -10.10 2.34
N LYS A 17 -13.62 -9.49 2.87
CA LYS A 17 -13.85 -9.38 4.30
C LYS A 17 -13.94 -10.73 4.98
N LYS A 18 -14.79 -11.65 4.47
CA LYS A 18 -14.96 -13.02 5.02
C LYS A 18 -13.63 -13.79 5.02
N PHE A 19 -12.87 -13.68 3.92
CA PHE A 19 -11.57 -14.32 3.81
C PHE A 19 -10.60 -13.80 4.87
N LEU A 20 -10.44 -12.48 4.97
CA LEU A 20 -9.50 -11.87 5.91
C LEU A 20 -9.95 -12.05 7.37
N GLU A 21 -11.25 -11.99 7.65
CA GLU A 21 -11.78 -12.28 8.99
C GLU A 21 -11.41 -13.71 9.46
N LYS A 22 -11.45 -14.67 8.56
CA LYS A 22 -11.08 -16.07 8.85
C LYS A 22 -9.57 -16.27 8.93
N GLU A 23 -8.81 -15.70 7.99
CA GLU A 23 -7.39 -16.04 7.80
C GLU A 23 -6.42 -15.05 8.47
N ASN A 24 -6.87 -13.86 8.86
CA ASN A 24 -6.01 -12.81 9.42
C ASN A 24 -6.57 -12.22 10.72
N SER A 25 -6.55 -12.99 11.79
CA SER A 25 -6.95 -12.52 13.12
C SER A 25 -5.91 -11.57 13.75
N LEU A 26 -6.34 -10.73 14.68
CA LEU A 26 -5.42 -9.85 15.46
C LEU A 26 -4.36 -10.65 16.23
N SER A 27 -4.67 -11.87 16.69
CA SER A 27 -3.69 -12.73 17.34
C SER A 27 -2.60 -13.19 16.36
N ARG A 28 -2.95 -13.44 15.11
CA ARG A 28 -2.00 -13.78 14.05
C ARG A 28 -1.08 -12.60 13.74
N ASN A 29 -1.64 -11.38 13.64
CA ASN A 29 -0.84 -10.17 13.44
C ASN A 29 0.14 -9.94 14.60
N ARG A 30 -0.29 -10.17 15.84
CA ARG A 30 0.61 -10.11 17.01
C ARG A 30 1.74 -11.14 16.93
N ALA A 31 1.44 -12.35 16.49
CA ALA A 31 2.46 -13.38 16.31
C ALA A 31 3.51 -12.99 15.25
N VAL A 32 3.12 -12.28 14.19
CA VAL A 32 4.07 -11.72 13.21
C VAL A 32 5.03 -10.71 13.87
N LEU A 33 4.50 -9.81 14.73
CA LEU A 33 5.31 -8.85 15.48
C LEU A 33 6.25 -9.56 16.48
N GLU A 34 5.71 -10.45 17.31
CA GLU A 34 6.47 -11.17 18.35
C GLU A 34 7.59 -12.04 17.77
N ASN A 35 7.38 -12.61 16.59
CA ASN A 35 8.38 -13.42 15.89
C ASN A 35 9.33 -12.63 15.01
N ASN A 36 9.22 -11.30 14.96
CA ASN A 36 9.99 -10.43 14.07
C ASN A 36 9.95 -10.85 12.60
N SER A 37 8.84 -11.49 12.16
CA SER A 37 8.74 -12.01 10.79
C SER A 37 8.37 -10.94 9.76
N ARG A 38 7.85 -9.78 10.18
CA ARG A 38 7.49 -8.60 9.38
C ARG A 38 6.53 -8.85 8.21
N VAL A 39 6.33 -10.11 7.84
CA VAL A 39 5.45 -10.57 6.76
C VAL A 39 4.83 -11.90 7.14
N ASP A 40 3.54 -12.06 6.88
CA ASP A 40 2.85 -13.34 6.95
C ASP A 40 2.89 -14.04 5.58
N LYS A 41 3.87 -14.91 5.39
CA LYS A 41 4.07 -15.64 4.12
C LYS A 41 2.92 -16.60 3.79
N ASP A 42 2.28 -17.20 4.79
CA ASP A 42 1.15 -18.10 4.56
C ASP A 42 -0.08 -17.32 4.10
N LEU A 43 -0.37 -16.17 4.72
CA LEU A 43 -1.42 -15.28 4.26
C LEU A 43 -1.14 -14.76 2.85
N TRP A 44 0.12 -14.38 2.56
CA TRP A 44 0.52 -13.96 1.23
C TRP A 44 0.26 -15.03 0.18
N ASN A 45 0.65 -16.28 0.42
CA ASN A 45 0.42 -17.39 -0.49
C ASN A 45 -1.09 -17.64 -0.74
N LYS A 46 -1.93 -17.48 0.28
CA LYS A 46 -3.38 -17.56 0.13
C LYS A 46 -3.94 -16.42 -0.72
N ILE A 47 -3.44 -15.20 -0.54
CA ILE A 47 -3.80 -14.02 -1.35
C ILE A 47 -3.41 -14.24 -2.82
N VAL A 48 -2.21 -14.77 -3.09
CA VAL A 48 -1.77 -15.20 -4.42
C VAL A 48 -2.74 -16.22 -5.00
N GLY A 49 -3.09 -17.24 -4.22
CA GLY A 49 -4.04 -18.29 -4.65
C GLY A 49 -5.45 -17.78 -4.97
N LEU A 50 -5.86 -16.63 -4.43
CA LEU A 50 -7.10 -15.94 -4.78
C LEU A 50 -6.97 -15.05 -6.02
N GLY A 51 -5.78 -14.92 -6.60
CA GLY A 51 -5.50 -14.08 -7.77
C GLY A 51 -5.43 -12.58 -7.48
N TRP A 52 -5.39 -12.15 -6.20
CA TRP A 52 -5.38 -10.71 -5.88
C TRP A 52 -4.12 -10.01 -6.35
N THR A 53 -3.01 -10.70 -6.45
CA THR A 53 -1.75 -10.18 -7.03
C THR A 53 -1.88 -9.83 -8.50
N GLY A 54 -2.74 -10.56 -9.23
CA GLY A 54 -3.01 -10.36 -10.66
C GLY A 54 -4.23 -9.49 -10.98
N ILE A 55 -4.87 -8.87 -9.98
CA ILE A 55 -6.16 -8.18 -10.16
C ILE A 55 -6.12 -7.11 -11.25
N ARG A 56 -5.03 -6.35 -11.34
CA ARG A 56 -4.82 -5.30 -12.34
C ARG A 56 -4.10 -5.77 -13.61
N ILE A 57 -3.46 -6.92 -13.54
CA ILE A 57 -2.69 -7.46 -14.67
C ILE A 57 -3.65 -7.91 -15.78
N PRO A 58 -3.42 -7.50 -17.04
CA PRO A 58 -4.26 -7.93 -18.17
C PRO A 58 -4.32 -9.45 -18.32
N GLU A 59 -5.43 -9.96 -18.85
CA GLU A 59 -5.64 -11.41 -19.08
C GLU A 59 -4.57 -12.02 -20.00
N GLU A 60 -4.06 -11.26 -20.97
CA GLU A 60 -2.96 -11.70 -21.85
C GLU A 60 -1.67 -12.06 -21.11
N TYR A 61 -1.51 -11.59 -19.86
CA TYR A 61 -0.41 -11.91 -18.96
C TYR A 61 -0.90 -12.73 -17.74
N GLU A 62 -1.95 -13.53 -17.92
CA GLU A 62 -2.51 -14.43 -16.91
C GLU A 62 -3.17 -13.73 -15.71
N GLY A 63 -3.40 -12.42 -15.78
CA GLY A 63 -4.08 -11.65 -14.75
C GLY A 63 -5.59 -11.69 -14.84
N LEU A 64 -6.28 -10.93 -13.97
CA LEU A 64 -7.74 -10.84 -13.94
C LEU A 64 -8.29 -9.68 -14.78
N GLY A 65 -7.47 -8.75 -15.24
CA GLY A 65 -7.86 -7.61 -16.07
C GLY A 65 -8.90 -6.68 -15.44
N LEU A 66 -9.01 -6.66 -14.10
CA LEU A 66 -9.98 -5.83 -13.38
C LEU A 66 -9.49 -4.38 -13.21
N GLY A 67 -10.38 -3.51 -12.72
CA GLY A 67 -10.12 -2.09 -12.59
C GLY A 67 -9.52 -1.68 -11.24
N HIS A 68 -9.21 -0.39 -11.12
CA HIS A 68 -8.75 0.19 -9.86
C HIS A 68 -9.85 0.22 -8.79
N LEU A 69 -11.15 0.22 -9.16
CA LEU A 69 -12.25 0.19 -8.20
C LEU A 69 -12.29 -1.12 -7.43
N GLU A 70 -12.04 -2.25 -8.11
CA GLU A 70 -11.93 -3.57 -7.50
C GLU A 70 -10.72 -3.63 -6.57
N LEU A 71 -9.61 -3.02 -6.96
CA LEU A 71 -8.42 -2.92 -6.10
C LEU A 71 -8.68 -2.06 -4.86
N CYS A 72 -9.47 -0.96 -4.98
CA CYS A 72 -9.84 -0.11 -3.86
C CYS A 72 -10.64 -0.88 -2.79
N VAL A 73 -11.60 -1.72 -3.19
CA VAL A 73 -12.41 -2.47 -2.21
C VAL A 73 -11.59 -3.54 -1.49
N ILE A 74 -10.61 -4.16 -2.15
CA ILE A 74 -9.65 -5.07 -1.51
C ILE A 74 -8.73 -4.31 -0.56
N ALA A 75 -8.20 -3.15 -0.98
CA ALA A 75 -7.34 -2.31 -0.15
C ALA A 75 -8.03 -1.91 1.16
N GLU A 76 -9.32 -1.54 1.11
CA GLU A 76 -10.10 -1.22 2.31
C GLU A 76 -10.13 -2.39 3.30
N GLU A 77 -10.33 -3.62 2.83
CA GLU A 77 -10.38 -4.79 3.70
C GLU A 77 -8.98 -5.20 4.20
N LEU A 78 -7.92 -5.10 3.38
CA LEU A 78 -6.55 -5.31 3.84
C LEU A 78 -6.18 -4.36 4.99
N GLY A 79 -6.58 -3.10 4.87
CA GLY A 79 -6.39 -2.10 5.93
C GLY A 79 -7.27 -2.38 7.16
N ARG A 80 -8.52 -2.82 6.99
CA ARG A 80 -9.43 -3.19 8.06
C ARG A 80 -8.85 -4.27 8.97
N PHE A 81 -8.18 -5.25 8.38
CA PHE A 81 -7.60 -6.39 9.09
C PHE A 81 -6.10 -6.26 9.35
N LEU A 82 -5.48 -5.13 9.00
CA LEU A 82 -4.03 -4.87 9.17
C LEU A 82 -3.18 -6.02 8.60
N ALA A 83 -3.48 -6.45 7.37
CA ALA A 83 -2.82 -7.61 6.77
C ALA A 83 -1.31 -7.38 6.57
N PRO A 84 -0.42 -8.15 7.24
CA PRO A 84 1.03 -7.94 7.18
C PRO A 84 1.62 -8.65 5.96
N VAL A 85 1.30 -8.14 4.79
CA VAL A 85 1.71 -8.70 3.48
C VAL A 85 2.27 -7.62 2.57
N PRO A 86 3.17 -7.93 1.61
CA PRO A 86 3.81 -6.97 0.72
C PRO A 86 2.88 -6.50 -0.41
N PHE A 87 1.57 -6.33 -0.12
CA PHE A 87 0.57 -6.04 -1.14
C PHE A 87 0.76 -4.63 -1.72
N SER A 88 0.98 -3.64 -0.88
CA SER A 88 1.14 -2.26 -1.34
C SER A 88 2.43 -2.03 -2.13
N SER A 89 3.54 -2.62 -1.70
CA SER A 89 4.81 -2.52 -2.43
C SER A 89 4.76 -3.24 -3.78
N SER A 90 4.19 -4.45 -3.79
CA SER A 90 4.16 -5.29 -4.99
C SER A 90 3.01 -4.89 -5.94
N VAL A 91 1.77 -4.73 -5.46
CA VAL A 91 0.61 -4.52 -6.32
C VAL A 91 0.35 -3.05 -6.63
N TYR A 92 0.38 -2.14 -5.61
CA TYR A 92 0.05 -0.73 -5.86
C TYR A 92 1.16 0.04 -6.56
N LEU A 93 2.41 -0.35 -6.35
CA LEU A 93 3.58 0.38 -6.84
C LEU A 93 4.28 -0.39 -7.98
N PHE A 94 4.89 -1.52 -7.66
CA PHE A 94 5.73 -2.25 -8.62
C PHE A 94 4.92 -2.73 -9.84
N THR A 95 3.81 -3.43 -9.62
CA THR A 95 2.96 -3.96 -10.70
C THR A 95 2.42 -2.86 -11.60
N GLU A 96 1.94 -1.75 -11.04
CA GLU A 96 1.44 -0.61 -11.82
C GLU A 96 2.55 0.05 -12.66
N ILE A 97 3.79 0.12 -12.16
CA ILE A 97 4.93 0.60 -12.95
C ILE A 97 5.18 -0.33 -14.15
N ILE A 98 5.21 -1.64 -13.92
CA ILE A 98 5.45 -2.61 -15.00
C ILE A 98 4.31 -2.57 -16.04
N ILE A 99 3.05 -2.57 -15.62
CA ILE A 99 1.90 -2.50 -16.54
C ILE A 99 1.97 -1.26 -17.42
N ASN A 100 2.24 -0.09 -16.84
CA ASN A 100 2.09 1.17 -17.55
C ASN A 100 3.33 1.56 -18.36
N TYR A 101 4.54 1.16 -17.94
CA TYR A 101 5.77 1.74 -18.48
C TYR A 101 6.82 0.75 -18.98
N ALA A 102 6.73 -0.55 -18.63
CA ALA A 102 7.67 -1.52 -19.14
C ALA A 102 7.43 -1.85 -20.63
N ASN A 103 8.49 -2.24 -21.32
CA ASN A 103 8.37 -2.77 -22.67
C ASN A 103 7.76 -4.19 -22.66
N ASP A 104 7.36 -4.68 -23.84
CA ASP A 104 6.65 -5.95 -23.97
C ASP A 104 7.46 -7.16 -23.47
N ASP A 105 8.78 -7.15 -23.64
CA ASP A 105 9.65 -8.27 -23.20
C ASP A 105 9.67 -8.36 -21.67
N ILE A 106 9.80 -7.21 -20.98
CA ILE A 106 9.74 -7.14 -19.53
C ILE A 106 8.34 -7.52 -19.03
N LYS A 107 7.26 -7.02 -19.66
CA LYS A 107 5.89 -7.38 -19.29
C LYS A 107 5.67 -8.89 -19.38
N LYS A 108 6.04 -9.52 -20.48
CA LYS A 108 5.93 -10.98 -20.69
C LYS A 108 6.76 -11.78 -19.69
N GLY A 109 7.93 -11.25 -19.28
CA GLY A 109 8.81 -11.94 -18.33
C GLY A 109 8.41 -11.79 -16.86
N ILE A 110 7.73 -10.69 -16.48
CA ILE A 110 7.49 -10.31 -15.08
C ILE A 110 6.01 -10.45 -14.68
N LEU A 111 5.05 -10.03 -15.54
CA LEU A 111 3.65 -9.99 -15.14
C LEU A 111 3.06 -11.36 -14.78
N PRO A 112 3.28 -12.46 -15.54
CA PRO A 112 2.80 -13.78 -15.14
C PRO A 112 3.39 -14.26 -13.82
N LYS A 113 4.66 -13.91 -13.55
CA LYS A 113 5.33 -14.25 -12.30
C LYS A 113 4.83 -13.46 -11.09
N LEU A 114 4.34 -12.23 -11.29
CA LEU A 114 3.63 -11.47 -10.26
C LEU A 114 2.28 -12.12 -9.94
N VAL A 115 1.56 -12.60 -10.96
CA VAL A 115 0.30 -13.33 -10.78
C VAL A 115 0.52 -14.59 -9.95
N SER A 116 1.52 -15.40 -10.29
CA SER A 116 1.85 -16.65 -9.59
C SER A 116 2.51 -16.43 -8.21
N GLY A 117 2.92 -15.20 -7.89
CA GLY A 117 3.65 -14.90 -6.65
C GLY A 117 5.13 -15.31 -6.67
N GLU A 118 5.65 -15.79 -7.80
CA GLU A 118 7.09 -16.06 -7.99
C GLU A 118 7.90 -14.76 -7.89
N VAL A 119 7.37 -13.67 -8.45
CA VAL A 119 7.93 -12.32 -8.30
C VAL A 119 7.14 -11.54 -7.26
N VAL A 120 7.85 -10.98 -6.30
CA VAL A 120 7.37 -9.96 -5.37
C VAL A 120 8.16 -8.69 -5.63
N GLY A 121 7.48 -7.59 -5.91
CA GLY A 121 8.12 -6.34 -6.28
C GLY A 121 8.18 -5.34 -5.12
N THR A 122 9.17 -4.44 -5.18
CA THR A 122 9.22 -3.26 -4.31
C THR A 122 9.68 -2.02 -5.08
N LEU A 123 9.57 -0.85 -4.44
CA LEU A 123 9.98 0.44 -5.00
C LEU A 123 11.01 1.12 -4.09
N ALA A 124 12.18 1.41 -4.62
CA ALA A 124 13.31 1.98 -3.92
C ALA A 124 13.61 3.40 -4.42
N VAL A 125 13.31 4.41 -3.60
CA VAL A 125 13.36 5.84 -3.97
C VAL A 125 14.27 6.64 -3.06
N THR A 126 14.03 6.56 -1.75
CA THR A 126 14.62 7.42 -0.72
C THR A 126 16.09 7.11 -0.48
N GLU A 127 16.93 8.13 -0.39
CA GLU A 127 18.38 8.00 -0.13
C GLU A 127 18.83 8.67 1.15
N GLU A 128 18.09 9.65 1.63
CA GLU A 128 18.37 10.43 2.82
C GLU A 128 17.13 10.56 3.70
N PHE A 129 17.29 10.91 4.98
CA PHE A 129 16.17 11.14 5.90
C PHE A 129 15.42 12.45 5.62
N LYS A 130 15.05 12.66 4.35
CA LYS A 130 14.21 13.76 3.88
C LYS A 130 13.30 13.28 2.76
N ALA A 131 12.27 14.05 2.44
CA ALA A 131 11.39 13.75 1.33
C ALA A 131 12.18 13.63 0.01
N PRO A 132 11.96 12.57 -0.78
CA PRO A 132 12.65 12.41 -2.06
C PRO A 132 12.21 13.50 -3.05
N SER A 133 13.14 13.93 -3.89
CA SER A 133 12.90 14.85 -5.00
C SER A 133 13.84 14.49 -6.15
N SER A 134 13.50 14.89 -7.37
CA SER A 134 14.38 14.66 -8.53
C SER A 134 15.78 15.23 -8.36
N SER A 135 15.93 16.30 -7.58
CA SER A 135 17.22 16.94 -7.32
C SER A 135 18.11 16.19 -6.34
N ASN A 136 17.52 15.42 -5.40
CA ASN A 136 18.29 14.72 -4.34
C ASN A 136 18.50 13.23 -4.59
N ILE A 137 18.18 12.73 -5.79
CA ILE A 137 18.59 11.39 -6.21
C ILE A 137 20.08 11.44 -6.55
N SER A 138 20.86 10.51 -5.97
CA SER A 138 22.32 10.39 -6.15
C SER A 138 22.73 9.01 -6.68
N SER A 139 21.91 7.97 -6.57
CA SER A 139 22.18 6.67 -7.22
C SER A 139 22.30 6.84 -8.72
N LEU A 140 23.33 6.22 -9.33
CA LEU A 140 23.67 6.36 -10.74
C LEU A 140 23.47 5.05 -11.48
N CYS A 141 22.93 5.15 -12.69
CA CYS A 141 22.87 4.07 -13.64
C CYS A 141 23.68 4.46 -14.90
N GLU A 142 24.80 3.82 -15.11
CA GLU A 142 25.68 4.01 -16.27
C GLU A 142 25.91 2.67 -16.96
N ASN A 143 25.76 2.62 -18.27
CA ASN A 143 25.93 1.38 -19.07
C ASN A 143 25.12 0.20 -18.53
N ASN A 144 23.88 0.44 -18.05
CA ASN A 144 23.01 -0.54 -17.40
C ASN A 144 23.58 -1.14 -16.10
N LEU A 145 24.52 -0.47 -15.46
CA LEU A 145 25.06 -0.82 -14.14
C LEU A 145 24.62 0.21 -13.12
N LEU A 146 23.93 -0.26 -12.09
CA LEU A 146 23.41 0.57 -11.01
C LEU A 146 24.38 0.62 -9.85
N ASN A 147 24.66 1.83 -9.36
CA ASN A 147 25.46 2.11 -8.18
C ASN A 147 24.75 3.07 -7.25
N GLY A 148 24.77 2.82 -5.96
CA GLY A 148 24.16 3.70 -4.97
C GLY A 148 23.56 2.98 -3.78
N SER A 149 22.74 3.70 -3.02
CA SER A 149 22.06 3.16 -1.83
C SER A 149 20.68 3.77 -1.66
N LYS A 150 19.72 2.94 -1.30
CA LYS A 150 18.35 3.34 -0.98
C LYS A 150 18.03 2.96 0.46
N ILE A 151 17.28 3.80 1.15
CA ILE A 151 16.82 3.58 2.53
C ILE A 151 15.30 3.53 2.58
N ALA A 152 14.77 3.02 3.69
CA ALA A 152 13.33 2.90 3.92
C ALA A 152 12.58 2.17 2.78
N VAL A 153 13.22 1.19 2.15
CA VAL A 153 12.61 0.37 1.09
C VAL A 153 11.68 -0.64 1.75
N PRO A 154 10.37 -0.62 1.47
CA PRO A 154 9.43 -1.53 2.09
C PRO A 154 9.59 -2.95 1.56
N ASP A 155 9.40 -3.93 2.43
CA ASP A 155 9.27 -5.36 2.10
C ASP A 155 10.47 -5.97 1.32
N ALA A 156 11.65 -5.33 1.33
CA ALA A 156 12.79 -5.77 0.50
C ALA A 156 13.36 -7.15 0.91
N GLU A 157 13.08 -7.64 2.11
CA GLU A 157 13.48 -8.99 2.55
C GLU A 157 12.75 -10.11 1.78
N ILE A 158 11.50 -9.84 1.38
CA ILE A 158 10.70 -10.82 0.63
C ILE A 158 10.67 -10.49 -0.87
N ALA A 159 10.99 -9.24 -1.24
CA ALA A 159 10.99 -8.83 -2.62
C ALA A 159 12.08 -9.56 -3.42
N THR A 160 11.74 -9.98 -4.63
CA THR A 160 12.68 -10.56 -5.60
C THR A 160 13.21 -9.52 -6.58
N HIS A 161 12.39 -8.49 -6.85
CA HIS A 161 12.73 -7.42 -7.78
C HIS A 161 12.42 -6.05 -7.18
N ALA A 162 13.19 -5.05 -7.57
CA ALA A 162 12.94 -3.66 -7.20
C ALA A 162 12.89 -2.76 -8.44
N ILE A 163 11.97 -1.79 -8.42
CA ILE A 163 12.12 -0.60 -9.26
C ILE A 163 12.93 0.42 -8.46
N VAL A 164 14.05 0.85 -9.00
CA VAL A 164 14.96 1.81 -8.36
C VAL A 164 14.93 3.13 -9.13
N VAL A 165 14.67 4.23 -8.43
CA VAL A 165 14.77 5.58 -9.01
C VAL A 165 16.23 5.99 -8.99
N ALA A 166 16.86 6.17 -10.17
CA ALA A 166 18.27 6.50 -10.30
C ALA A 166 18.50 7.59 -11.35
N LYS A 167 19.64 8.23 -11.30
CA LYS A 167 20.10 9.18 -12.34
C LYS A 167 20.88 8.44 -13.43
N ASN A 168 20.81 8.97 -14.63
CA ASN A 168 21.71 8.70 -15.74
C ASN A 168 22.16 10.03 -16.36
N GLU A 169 22.87 10.00 -17.48
CA GLU A 169 23.34 11.20 -18.19
C GLU A 169 22.21 12.10 -18.69
N LYS A 170 20.99 11.56 -18.91
CA LYS A 170 19.83 12.28 -19.46
C LYS A 170 18.86 12.79 -18.38
N GLY A 171 18.95 12.29 -17.14
CA GLY A 171 18.08 12.71 -16.05
C GLY A 171 17.77 11.60 -15.06
N VAL A 172 16.59 11.67 -14.43
CA VAL A 172 16.09 10.64 -13.52
C VAL A 172 15.33 9.59 -14.31
N SER A 173 15.62 8.31 -14.05
CA SER A 173 15.05 7.14 -14.71
C SER A 173 14.57 6.11 -13.70
N LEU A 174 13.75 5.15 -14.14
CA LEU A 174 13.32 3.99 -13.37
C LEU A 174 14.11 2.77 -13.87
N GLN A 175 14.72 2.06 -12.93
CA GLN A 175 15.54 0.88 -13.22
C GLN A 175 14.96 -0.37 -12.57
N LEU A 176 14.69 -1.41 -13.34
CA LEU A 176 14.31 -2.73 -12.83
C LEU A 176 15.58 -3.49 -12.46
N VAL A 177 15.61 -4.02 -11.24
CA VAL A 177 16.73 -4.76 -10.67
C VAL A 177 16.23 -6.07 -10.10
N ASP A 178 16.92 -7.17 -10.41
CA ASP A 178 16.79 -8.45 -9.71
C ASP A 178 17.59 -8.36 -8.40
N LEU A 179 16.92 -8.47 -7.27
CA LEU A 179 17.56 -8.35 -5.95
C LEU A 179 18.44 -9.55 -5.56
N SER A 180 18.41 -10.64 -6.32
CA SER A 180 19.33 -11.77 -6.17
C SER A 180 20.68 -11.57 -6.89
N SER A 181 20.82 -10.48 -7.66
CA SER A 181 22.03 -10.19 -8.44
C SER A 181 23.24 -9.93 -7.54
N ASN A 182 24.42 -10.30 -8.07
CA ASN A 182 25.68 -9.94 -7.41
C ASN A 182 25.80 -8.42 -7.27
N GLY A 183 26.32 -7.95 -6.12
CA GLY A 183 26.46 -6.52 -5.82
C GLY A 183 25.26 -5.92 -5.08
N VAL A 184 24.15 -6.65 -4.91
CA VAL A 184 23.04 -6.25 -4.08
C VAL A 184 23.27 -6.64 -2.62
N LYS A 185 23.10 -5.69 -1.69
CA LYS A 185 23.14 -5.95 -0.26
C LYS A 185 21.92 -5.33 0.41
N ILE A 186 21.14 -6.15 1.12
CA ILE A 186 19.92 -5.75 1.82
C ILE A 186 20.17 -5.82 3.31
N GLU A 187 19.90 -4.73 4.03
CA GLU A 187 20.07 -4.63 5.49
C GLU A 187 18.78 -4.09 6.11
N TYR A 188 18.29 -4.74 7.15
CA TYR A 188 17.11 -4.28 7.89
C TYR A 188 17.37 -2.94 8.55
N GLN A 189 16.37 -2.07 8.54
CA GLN A 189 16.35 -0.80 9.26
C GLN A 189 15.27 -0.82 10.34
N GLU A 190 15.66 -0.57 11.58
CA GLU A 190 14.70 -0.38 12.67
C GLU A 190 13.77 0.81 12.36
N ASN A 191 12.50 0.63 12.60
CA ASN A 191 11.50 1.67 12.46
C ASN A 191 10.43 1.55 13.57
N ILE A 192 9.56 2.55 13.70
CA ILE A 192 8.51 2.58 14.73
C ILE A 192 7.42 1.54 14.45
N ASP A 193 7.14 1.28 13.16
CA ASP A 193 6.15 0.29 12.75
C ASP A 193 6.84 -1.04 12.45
N GLU A 194 6.90 -1.91 13.44
CA GLU A 194 7.50 -3.25 13.32
C GLU A 194 6.62 -4.23 12.52
N SER A 195 5.38 -3.86 12.20
CA SER A 195 4.48 -4.72 11.41
C SER A 195 4.87 -4.82 9.94
N ARG A 196 5.73 -3.89 9.47
CA ARG A 196 6.25 -3.86 8.10
C ARG A 196 7.75 -3.60 8.09
N GLY A 197 8.48 -4.48 7.42
CA GLY A 197 9.93 -4.35 7.27
C GLY A 197 10.30 -3.20 6.35
N HIS A 198 11.25 -2.37 6.78
CA HIS A 198 11.93 -1.39 5.96
C HIS A 198 13.42 -1.70 5.91
N PHE A 199 14.03 -1.49 4.76
CA PHE A 199 15.39 -1.95 4.50
C PHE A 199 16.23 -0.88 3.81
N GLN A 200 17.52 -0.94 4.05
CA GLN A 200 18.50 -0.31 3.18
C GLN A 200 18.91 -1.31 2.10
N ILE A 201 18.99 -0.86 0.86
CA ILE A 201 19.56 -1.63 -0.25
C ILE A 201 20.74 -0.87 -0.82
N LYS A 202 21.89 -1.54 -0.90
CA LYS A 202 23.11 -1.05 -1.55
C LYS A 202 23.30 -1.77 -2.87
N PHE A 203 23.72 -1.02 -3.88
CA PHE A 203 23.98 -1.49 -5.22
C PHE A 203 25.42 -1.17 -5.59
N ASP A 204 26.18 -2.18 -5.99
CA ASP A 204 27.56 -2.06 -6.44
C ASP A 204 27.69 -2.75 -7.80
N ASN A 205 27.69 -1.97 -8.88
CA ASN A 205 27.74 -2.42 -10.27
C ASN A 205 26.68 -3.50 -10.61
N VAL A 206 25.43 -3.28 -10.17
CA VAL A 206 24.34 -4.22 -10.36
C VAL A 206 23.70 -4.02 -11.73
N GLU A 207 23.55 -5.09 -12.49
CA GLU A 207 22.82 -5.05 -13.78
C GLU A 207 21.39 -4.61 -13.58
N CYS A 208 20.93 -3.70 -14.44
CA CYS A 208 19.56 -3.16 -14.38
C CYS A 208 18.99 -2.94 -15.77
N GLN A 209 17.66 -2.87 -15.85
CA GLN A 209 16.92 -2.63 -17.08
C GLN A 209 16.09 -1.37 -16.96
N LEU A 210 16.15 -0.51 -17.98
CA LEU A 210 15.37 0.71 -18.04
C LEU A 210 13.86 0.42 -18.14
N ILE A 211 13.08 1.12 -17.35
CA ILE A 211 11.62 1.14 -17.42
C ILE A 211 11.16 2.52 -17.91
N GLY A 212 10.41 2.55 -19.00
CA GLY A 212 9.90 3.78 -19.58
C GLY A 212 10.97 4.62 -20.26
N ASP A 213 10.96 5.91 -20.02
CA ASP A 213 11.85 6.90 -20.64
C ASP A 213 13.07 7.20 -19.77
N GLU A 214 14.23 7.36 -20.40
CA GLU A 214 15.53 7.59 -19.74
C GLU A 214 15.60 8.91 -18.94
N SER A 215 14.75 9.90 -19.26
CA SER A 215 14.81 11.23 -18.68
C SER A 215 13.57 11.63 -17.88
N ASN A 216 12.50 10.84 -17.97
CA ASN A 216 11.18 11.18 -17.42
C ASN A 216 10.79 10.32 -16.19
N GLY A 217 11.72 9.55 -15.64
CA GLY A 217 11.43 8.60 -14.55
C GLY A 217 10.83 9.24 -13.31
N TRP A 218 11.17 10.51 -12.99
CA TRP A 218 10.57 11.21 -11.86
C TRP A 218 9.07 11.45 -12.04
N ASN A 219 8.63 11.91 -13.22
CA ASN A 219 7.21 12.14 -13.50
C ASN A 219 6.43 10.81 -13.53
N LEU A 220 7.05 9.73 -14.05
CA LEU A 220 6.45 8.39 -14.00
C LEU A 220 6.25 7.93 -12.54
N TYR A 221 7.25 8.12 -11.70
CA TYR A 221 7.18 7.86 -10.26
C TYR A 221 6.06 8.68 -9.59
N GLU A 222 6.00 9.99 -9.80
CA GLU A 222 4.95 10.85 -9.22
C GLU A 222 3.54 10.41 -9.65
N THR A 223 3.39 10.00 -10.90
CA THR A 223 2.10 9.48 -11.41
C THR A 223 1.68 8.22 -10.64
N ILE A 224 2.57 7.27 -10.47
CA ILE A 224 2.29 6.04 -9.71
C ILE A 224 2.02 6.34 -8.23
N VAL A 225 2.77 7.25 -7.62
CA VAL A 225 2.53 7.65 -6.22
C VAL A 225 1.15 8.28 -6.05
N ASN A 226 0.69 9.09 -7.00
CA ASN A 226 -0.67 9.65 -6.97
C ASN A 226 -1.75 8.56 -7.08
N GLN A 227 -1.54 7.54 -7.93
CA GLN A 227 -2.42 6.38 -8.03
C GLN A 227 -2.43 5.57 -6.72
N ALA A 228 -1.26 5.20 -6.23
CA ALA A 228 -1.09 4.44 -4.99
C ALA A 228 -1.63 5.18 -3.76
N ALA A 229 -1.56 6.52 -3.74
CA ALA A 229 -2.09 7.34 -2.65
C ALA A 229 -3.60 7.11 -2.44
N VAL A 230 -4.36 6.86 -3.50
CA VAL A 230 -5.79 6.50 -3.41
C VAL A 230 -5.94 5.16 -2.68
N LEU A 231 -5.16 4.15 -3.07
CA LEU A 231 -5.21 2.81 -2.46
C LEU A 231 -4.78 2.81 -1.00
N PHE A 232 -3.72 3.53 -0.66
CA PHE A 232 -3.32 3.76 0.73
C PHE A 232 -4.40 4.48 1.55
N ALA A 233 -5.14 5.42 0.95
CA ALA A 233 -6.26 6.07 1.62
C ALA A 233 -7.40 5.07 1.91
N TYR A 234 -7.64 4.11 1.01
CA TYR A 234 -8.60 3.02 1.25
C TYR A 234 -8.17 2.09 2.39
N GLU A 235 -6.90 1.70 2.48
CA GLU A 235 -6.40 0.96 3.65
C GLU A 235 -6.66 1.74 4.94
N GLN A 236 -6.39 3.05 4.94
CA GLN A 236 -6.59 3.88 6.12
C GLN A 236 -8.06 3.98 6.55
N ILE A 237 -9.01 4.15 5.62
CA ILE A 237 -10.44 4.18 6.00
C ILE A 237 -10.92 2.81 6.48
N GLY A 238 -10.37 1.71 5.95
CA GLY A 238 -10.63 0.35 6.43
C GLY A 238 -10.20 0.17 7.89
N GLY A 239 -8.96 0.52 8.22
CA GLY A 239 -8.43 0.49 9.58
C GLY A 239 -9.20 1.42 10.54
N SER A 240 -9.54 2.65 10.08
CA SER A 240 -10.36 3.58 10.87
C SER A 240 -11.74 3.01 11.17
N GLN A 241 -12.37 2.35 10.20
CA GLN A 241 -13.67 1.71 10.40
C GLN A 241 -13.58 0.60 11.45
N ALA A 242 -12.54 -0.26 11.38
CA ALA A 242 -12.34 -1.31 12.35
C ALA A 242 -12.17 -0.76 13.77
N ALA A 243 -11.34 0.26 13.95
CA ALA A 243 -11.12 0.90 15.26
C ALA A 243 -12.41 1.54 15.81
N MET A 244 -13.21 2.17 14.94
CA MET A 244 -14.48 2.76 15.32
C MET A 244 -15.50 1.69 15.74
N ASP A 245 -15.62 0.59 14.99
CA ASP A 245 -16.51 -0.52 15.31
C ASP A 245 -16.15 -1.10 16.68
N MET A 246 -14.86 -1.36 16.94
CA MET A 246 -14.38 -1.84 18.26
C MET A 246 -14.72 -0.86 19.39
N ALA A 247 -14.56 0.44 19.17
CA ALA A 247 -14.88 1.48 20.16
C ALA A 247 -16.38 1.53 20.47
N ILE A 248 -17.24 1.40 19.44
CA ILE A 248 -18.70 1.37 19.58
C ILE A 248 -19.13 0.13 20.38
N ASP A 249 -18.60 -1.05 20.05
CA ASP A 249 -18.96 -2.28 20.72
C ASP A 249 -18.50 -2.28 22.18
N TYR A 250 -17.26 -1.83 22.44
CA TYR A 250 -16.78 -1.64 23.80
C TYR A 250 -17.65 -0.65 24.59
N ALA A 251 -18.08 0.45 23.98
CA ALA A 251 -18.93 1.46 24.62
C ALA A 251 -20.33 0.93 24.99
N LYS A 252 -20.85 -0.07 24.24
CA LYS A 252 -22.12 -0.74 24.55
C LYS A 252 -21.98 -1.76 25.69
N GLU A 253 -20.84 -2.44 25.79
CA GLU A 253 -20.61 -3.54 26.71
C GLU A 253 -20.02 -3.12 28.05
N ARG A 254 -19.16 -2.10 28.08
CA ARG A 254 -18.48 -1.63 29.28
C ARG A 254 -19.40 -0.82 30.16
N TYR A 255 -19.57 -1.25 31.40
CA TYR A 255 -20.35 -0.53 32.43
C TYR A 255 -19.46 0.32 33.32
N ALA A 256 -19.92 1.54 33.61
CA ALA A 256 -19.41 2.44 34.64
C ALA A 256 -20.57 3.23 35.26
N PHE A 257 -20.54 3.45 36.55
CA PHE A 257 -21.60 4.13 37.27
C PHE A 257 -23.01 3.54 37.04
N GLY A 258 -23.09 2.20 36.97
CA GLY A 258 -24.35 1.46 36.86
C GLY A 258 -25.00 1.41 35.48
N ARG A 259 -24.32 1.90 34.42
CA ARG A 259 -24.84 1.88 33.05
C ARG A 259 -23.72 1.73 32.00
N PRO A 260 -24.04 1.32 30.76
CA PRO A 260 -23.05 1.27 29.68
C PRO A 260 -22.40 2.65 29.45
N ILE A 261 -21.07 2.66 29.23
CA ILE A 261 -20.35 3.95 29.02
C ILE A 261 -20.84 4.70 27.79
N GLY A 262 -21.32 4.00 26.76
CA GLY A 262 -21.94 4.60 25.57
C GLY A 262 -23.22 5.40 25.87
N SER A 263 -23.80 5.28 27.08
CA SER A 263 -24.95 6.12 27.51
C SER A 263 -24.55 7.54 27.90
N PHE A 264 -23.26 7.81 28.18
CA PHE A 264 -22.78 9.12 28.56
C PHE A 264 -22.55 10.03 27.33
N GLN A 265 -23.01 11.28 27.42
CA GLN A 265 -22.92 12.24 26.31
C GLN A 265 -21.46 12.47 25.85
N ALA A 266 -20.51 12.55 26.78
CA ALA A 266 -19.10 12.74 26.45
C ALA A 266 -18.56 11.63 25.52
N ILE A 267 -18.97 10.37 25.73
CA ILE A 267 -18.59 9.24 24.87
C ILE A 267 -19.32 9.31 23.53
N LYS A 268 -20.64 9.59 23.55
CA LYS A 268 -21.44 9.73 22.31
C LYS A 268 -20.89 10.80 21.38
N HIS A 269 -20.50 11.96 21.92
CA HIS A 269 -19.95 13.05 21.12
C HIS A 269 -18.60 12.66 20.48
N LYS A 270 -17.71 12.00 21.23
CA LYS A 270 -16.45 11.48 20.67
C LYS A 270 -16.70 10.50 19.52
N LEU A 271 -17.62 9.54 19.70
CA LEU A 271 -17.98 8.58 18.65
C LEU A 271 -18.63 9.26 17.43
N ALA A 272 -19.45 10.30 17.65
CA ALA A 272 -20.05 11.08 16.58
C ALA A 272 -19.00 11.85 15.77
N ASP A 273 -18.01 12.47 16.43
CA ASP A 273 -16.90 13.17 15.77
C ASP A 273 -16.03 12.20 14.94
N MET A 274 -15.76 10.99 15.48
CA MET A 274 -15.06 9.93 14.75
C MET A 274 -15.85 9.52 13.50
N TYR A 275 -17.16 9.31 13.64
CA TYR A 275 -18.04 8.94 12.52
C TYR A 275 -18.06 10.02 11.43
N ILE A 276 -18.19 11.29 11.80
CA ILE A 276 -18.18 12.42 10.85
C ILE A 276 -16.85 12.47 10.10
N SER A 277 -15.73 12.40 10.83
CA SER A 277 -14.39 12.43 10.23
C SER A 277 -14.18 11.28 9.23
N LEU A 278 -14.57 10.06 9.60
CA LEU A 278 -14.48 8.89 8.74
C LEU A 278 -15.40 8.98 7.52
N THR A 279 -16.63 9.51 7.69
CA THR A 279 -17.58 9.68 6.59
C THR A 279 -17.06 10.68 5.55
N ILE A 280 -16.46 11.78 5.99
CA ILE A 280 -15.82 12.76 5.11
C ILE A 280 -14.63 12.11 4.36
N ALA A 281 -13.79 11.35 5.09
CA ALA A 281 -12.67 10.65 4.47
C ALA A 281 -13.13 9.64 3.41
N LYS A 282 -14.18 8.86 3.69
CA LYS A 282 -14.78 7.93 2.72
C LYS A 282 -15.27 8.65 1.47
N SER A 283 -15.96 9.78 1.62
CA SER A 283 -16.45 10.57 0.48
C SER A 283 -15.30 11.05 -0.41
N ASN A 284 -14.20 11.52 0.19
CA ASN A 284 -13.01 11.93 -0.55
C ASN A 284 -12.32 10.74 -1.24
N CYS A 285 -12.27 9.58 -0.58
CA CYS A 285 -11.75 8.35 -1.19
C CYS A 285 -12.58 7.90 -2.39
N TYR A 286 -13.92 7.99 -2.32
CA TYR A 286 -14.78 7.68 -3.46
C TYR A 286 -14.51 8.58 -4.66
N TYR A 287 -14.38 9.88 -4.44
CA TYR A 287 -14.04 10.81 -5.50
C TYR A 287 -12.67 10.49 -6.11
N ALA A 288 -11.67 10.21 -5.27
CA ALA A 288 -10.34 9.84 -5.73
C ALA A 288 -10.31 8.52 -6.50
N ALA A 289 -11.08 7.51 -6.07
CA ALA A 289 -11.22 6.25 -6.79
C ALA A 289 -11.89 6.43 -8.17
N TRP A 290 -12.91 7.30 -8.25
CA TRP A 290 -13.49 7.67 -9.53
C TRP A 290 -12.48 8.38 -10.43
N ALA A 291 -11.74 9.37 -9.91
CA ALA A 291 -10.71 10.08 -10.66
C ALA A 291 -9.61 9.12 -11.17
N LEU A 292 -9.22 8.14 -10.34
CA LEU A 292 -8.26 7.10 -10.70
C LEU A 292 -8.82 6.18 -11.81
N SER A 293 -10.06 5.72 -11.67
CA SER A 293 -10.67 4.78 -12.63
C SER A 293 -10.96 5.40 -13.99
N THR A 294 -11.11 6.73 -14.05
CA THR A 294 -11.40 7.48 -15.27
C THR A 294 -10.20 8.22 -15.86
N ASN A 295 -9.01 8.03 -15.28
CA ASN A 295 -7.78 8.77 -15.63
C ASN A 295 -8.02 10.30 -15.67
N SER A 296 -8.78 10.82 -14.69
CA SER A 296 -9.11 12.24 -14.63
C SER A 296 -7.87 13.10 -14.37
N SER A 297 -7.83 14.29 -14.99
CA SER A 297 -6.82 15.32 -14.70
C SER A 297 -6.83 15.79 -13.24
N ASP A 298 -7.93 15.53 -12.51
CA ASP A 298 -8.08 15.89 -11.10
C ASP A 298 -7.39 14.88 -10.15
N LEU A 299 -6.87 13.76 -10.67
CA LEU A 299 -6.29 12.70 -9.85
C LEU A 299 -5.24 13.20 -8.84
N PRO A 300 -4.28 14.09 -9.17
CA PRO A 300 -3.31 14.56 -8.19
C PRO A 300 -3.95 15.27 -7.00
N ALA A 301 -4.93 16.13 -7.24
CA ALA A 301 -5.65 16.85 -6.18
C ALA A 301 -6.60 15.92 -5.40
N ALA A 302 -7.30 15.02 -6.09
CA ALA A 302 -8.21 14.06 -5.48
C ALA A 302 -7.46 13.06 -4.58
N SER A 303 -6.33 12.51 -5.05
CA SER A 303 -5.49 11.59 -4.29
C SER A 303 -4.89 12.24 -3.03
N ALA A 304 -4.38 13.47 -3.15
CA ALA A 304 -3.87 14.24 -2.01
C ALA A 304 -5.00 14.50 -0.98
N THR A 305 -6.19 14.90 -1.44
CA THR A 305 -7.35 15.15 -0.57
C THR A 305 -7.80 13.88 0.16
N ALA A 306 -7.88 12.75 -0.57
CA ALA A 306 -8.20 11.45 0.03
C ALA A 306 -7.16 11.06 1.10
N ARG A 307 -5.88 11.20 0.78
CA ARG A 307 -4.76 10.86 1.68
C ARG A 307 -4.77 11.68 2.96
N VAL A 308 -4.92 13.01 2.83
CA VAL A 308 -4.96 13.93 3.98
C VAL A 308 -6.16 13.65 4.86
N SER A 309 -7.36 13.50 4.28
CA SER A 309 -8.59 13.25 5.05
C SER A 309 -8.57 11.87 5.71
N ALA A 310 -8.11 10.82 5.03
CA ALA A 310 -7.98 9.48 5.58
C ALA A 310 -6.95 9.45 6.72
N THR A 311 -5.77 10.06 6.56
CA THR A 311 -4.76 10.18 7.61
C THR A 311 -5.30 10.88 8.85
N LYS A 312 -6.04 11.98 8.67
CA LYS A 312 -6.68 12.69 9.79
C LYS A 312 -7.73 11.82 10.49
N ALA A 313 -8.56 11.11 9.73
CA ALA A 313 -9.57 10.20 10.28
C ALA A 313 -8.94 9.05 11.07
N VAL A 314 -7.90 8.38 10.52
CA VAL A 314 -7.16 7.32 11.20
C VAL A 314 -6.57 7.81 12.51
N SER A 315 -5.78 8.89 12.47
CA SER A 315 -5.10 9.41 13.66
C SER A 315 -6.09 9.77 14.76
N TYR A 316 -7.17 10.48 14.40
CA TYR A 316 -8.19 10.86 15.37
C TYR A 316 -8.92 9.63 15.95
N THR A 317 -9.36 8.70 15.09
CA THR A 317 -10.10 7.51 15.50
C THR A 317 -9.26 6.60 16.39
N HIS A 318 -8.01 6.26 15.99
CA HIS A 318 -7.15 5.37 16.77
C HIS A 318 -6.76 5.97 18.12
N LEU A 319 -6.36 7.25 18.16
CA LEU A 319 -6.02 7.89 19.42
C LEU A 319 -7.22 7.96 20.37
N ARG A 320 -8.41 8.30 19.86
CA ARG A 320 -9.62 8.42 20.68
C ARG A 320 -10.23 7.08 21.08
N ALA A 321 -10.23 6.09 20.19
CA ALA A 321 -10.73 4.75 20.49
C ALA A 321 -9.94 4.07 21.60
N HIS A 322 -8.61 4.28 21.62
CA HIS A 322 -7.70 3.67 22.59
C HIS A 322 -7.24 4.64 23.69
N GLU A 323 -7.86 5.82 23.79
CA GLU A 323 -7.55 6.80 24.83
C GLU A 323 -7.97 6.27 26.21
N THR A 324 -7.02 5.71 26.93
CA THR A 324 -7.22 5.20 28.31
C THR A 324 -6.93 6.27 29.35
N ARG A 325 -6.68 7.50 28.91
CA ARG A 325 -6.12 8.48 29.76
C ARG A 325 -7.07 9.03 30.80
N ILE A 326 -6.61 8.86 31.95
CA ILE A 326 -7.04 9.52 33.18
C ILE A 326 -6.09 10.71 33.41
N HIS A 327 -6.65 11.88 33.44
CA HIS A 327 -6.05 13.05 34.06
C HIS A 327 -6.87 13.47 35.24
#